data_359b17ac139aba831229d0d036fbda00
#
_entry.id   359b17ac139aba831229d0d036fbda00
#
_cell.length_a   1.000
_cell.length_b   1.000
_cell.length_c   1.000
_cell.angle_alpha   90.00
_cell.angle_beta   90.00
_cell.angle_gamma   90.00
#
_symmetry.space_group_name_H-M   'P 1'
#
loop_
_entity.id
_entity.type
_entity.pdbx_description
1 polymer ?
#
loop_
_entity_poly.entity_id
_entity_poly.type
_entity_poly.pdbx_seq_one_letter_code
_entity_poly.pdbx_strand_id
1 'polypeptide(L)'
;DKANQVINFGTLSDKTFGDASFALTATGGNSGNPVTYTSSNTSVAWISGSTVNIIGAGTTNITASQAGNVNYNPATSVIQPLLVNKANQTITFNPLPNKNFGNSPF
;
A
#
# COMPACT_ATOMS: atom_id res chain seq x y z
N ASP A 1 -23.72 -23.06 -18.61
CA ASP A 1 -23.34 -22.51 -17.30
C ASP A 1 -22.10 -21.66 -17.43
N LYS A 2 -22.05 -20.64 -16.59
CA LYS A 2 -20.89 -19.77 -16.59
C LYS A 2 -19.70 -20.44 -15.92
N ALA A 3 -18.52 -20.17 -16.42
CA ALA A 3 -17.30 -20.65 -15.81
C ALA A 3 -16.95 -19.79 -14.60
N ASN A 4 -16.26 -20.38 -13.67
CA ASN A 4 -15.74 -19.64 -12.53
C ASN A 4 -14.39 -19.07 -12.89
N GLN A 5 -14.06 -17.95 -12.25
CA GLN A 5 -12.72 -17.36 -12.38
C GLN A 5 -12.20 -17.06 -11.00
N VAL A 6 -10.88 -17.05 -10.89
CA VAL A 6 -10.19 -16.92 -9.62
C VAL A 6 -9.16 -15.82 -9.73
N ILE A 7 -9.05 -15.03 -8.68
CA ILE A 7 -8.04 -13.99 -8.57
C ILE A 7 -6.88 -14.55 -7.76
N ASN A 8 -5.68 -14.42 -8.29
CA ASN A 8 -4.45 -14.70 -7.56
C ASN A 8 -3.86 -13.38 -7.11
N PHE A 9 -3.96 -13.10 -5.84
CA PHE A 9 -3.46 -11.87 -5.25
C PHE A 9 -2.64 -12.26 -4.04
N GLY A 10 -1.32 -12.18 -4.19
CA GLY A 10 -0.41 -12.60 -3.14
C GLY A 10 -0.34 -11.62 -1.99
N THR A 11 0.35 -12.05 -0.94
CA THR A 11 0.54 -11.19 0.23
C THR A 11 1.36 -9.96 -0.14
N LEU A 12 1.07 -8.87 0.55
CA LEU A 12 1.77 -7.61 0.33
C LEU A 12 2.88 -7.47 1.36
N SER A 13 4.03 -6.98 0.89
CA SER A 13 5.13 -6.68 1.79
C SER A 13 4.81 -5.46 2.62
N ASP A 14 5.31 -5.44 3.85
CA ASP A 14 5.19 -4.25 4.68
C ASP A 14 5.90 -3.09 4.03
N LYS A 15 5.33 -1.92 4.19
CA LYS A 15 5.90 -0.68 3.67
C LYS A 15 6.18 0.26 4.82
N THR A 16 6.90 1.32 4.53
CA THR A 16 7.21 2.36 5.50
C THR A 16 6.71 3.68 4.94
N PHE A 17 6.19 4.53 5.78
CA PHE A 17 5.74 5.84 5.34
C PHE A 17 6.89 6.57 4.65
N GLY A 18 6.60 7.09 3.47
CA GLY A 18 7.62 7.72 2.63
C GLY A 18 8.10 6.81 1.51
N ASP A 19 7.75 5.54 1.53
CA ASP A 19 8.09 4.66 0.41
C ASP A 19 7.38 5.12 -0.85
N ALA A 20 8.01 4.84 -1.98
CA ALA A 20 7.42 5.16 -3.28
C ALA A 20 6.15 4.34 -3.50
N SER A 21 5.28 4.85 -4.35
CA SER A 21 4.12 4.08 -4.78
C SER A 21 4.57 2.81 -5.50
N PHE A 22 3.72 1.80 -5.46
CA PHE A 22 4.06 0.52 -6.05
C PHE A 22 2.85 -0.05 -6.77
N ALA A 23 3.11 -0.92 -7.73
CA ALA A 23 2.06 -1.54 -8.53
C ALA A 23 1.58 -2.83 -7.88
N LEU A 24 0.29 -3.08 -8.00
CA LEU A 24 -0.29 -4.35 -7.62
C LEU A 24 -0.28 -5.27 -8.83
N THR A 25 0.01 -6.55 -8.60
CA THR A 25 0.24 -7.49 -9.69
C THR A 25 -0.65 -8.72 -9.61
N ALA A 26 -1.84 -8.60 -9.04
CA ALA A 26 -2.77 -9.71 -9.00
C ALA A 26 -3.16 -10.12 -10.42
N THR A 27 -3.42 -11.39 -10.59
CA THR A 27 -3.91 -11.93 -11.85
C THR A 27 -5.32 -12.46 -11.66
N GLY A 28 -6.15 -12.27 -12.66
CA GLY A 28 -7.53 -12.71 -12.61
C GLY A 28 -7.81 -13.84 -13.56
N GLY A 29 -9.09 -14.12 -13.75
CA GLY A 29 -9.55 -15.13 -14.67
C GLY A 29 -9.64 -14.62 -16.11
N ASN A 30 -10.24 -15.43 -16.96
CA ASN A 30 -10.19 -15.24 -18.40
C ASN A 30 -11.41 -14.50 -18.96
N SER A 31 -12.16 -13.82 -18.13
CA SER A 31 -13.35 -13.09 -18.61
C SER A 31 -12.99 -11.89 -19.48
N GLY A 32 -11.74 -11.45 -19.44
CA GLY A 32 -11.32 -10.24 -20.14
C GLY A 32 -11.53 -8.97 -19.34
N ASN A 33 -12.22 -9.04 -18.22
CA ASN A 33 -12.41 -7.89 -17.37
C ASN A 33 -11.15 -7.63 -16.55
N PRO A 34 -10.82 -6.37 -16.28
CA PRO A 34 -9.67 -6.07 -15.46
C PRO A 34 -9.90 -6.42 -14.01
N VAL A 35 -8.82 -6.73 -13.30
CA VAL A 35 -8.84 -6.81 -11.85
C VAL A 35 -8.79 -5.38 -11.33
N THR A 36 -9.71 -5.06 -10.44
CA THR A 36 -9.78 -3.74 -9.82
C THR A 36 -9.43 -3.85 -8.35
N TYR A 37 -8.97 -2.75 -7.78
CA TYR A 37 -8.49 -2.74 -6.41
C TYR A 37 -9.13 -1.60 -5.63
N THR A 38 -9.39 -1.87 -4.36
CA THR A 38 -9.87 -0.83 -3.45
C THR A 38 -9.10 -0.89 -2.15
N SER A 39 -9.02 0.23 -1.46
CA SER A 39 -8.38 0.34 -0.16
C SER A 39 -9.44 0.68 0.88
N SER A 40 -9.42 -0.04 1.99
CA SER A 40 -10.38 0.19 3.07
C SER A 40 -10.04 1.40 3.92
N ASN A 41 -8.81 1.87 3.85
CA ASN A 41 -8.37 3.02 4.65
C ASN A 41 -7.51 3.93 3.78
N THR A 42 -8.17 4.87 3.13
CA THR A 42 -7.49 5.77 2.20
C THR A 42 -6.64 6.82 2.89
N SER A 43 -6.71 6.90 4.21
CA SER A 43 -5.78 7.73 4.97
C SER A 43 -4.40 7.11 5.06
N VAL A 44 -4.30 5.80 4.86
CA VAL A 44 -3.03 5.08 4.86
C VAL A 44 -2.52 4.95 3.43
N ALA A 45 -3.36 4.48 2.54
CA ALA A 45 -2.99 4.30 1.14
C ALA A 45 -4.24 4.40 0.27
N TRP A 46 -4.08 5.00 -0.89
CA TRP A 46 -5.16 5.07 -1.86
C TRP A 46 -4.67 4.48 -3.18
N ILE A 47 -5.61 4.07 -4.00
CA ILE A 47 -5.29 3.32 -5.20
C ILE A 47 -5.71 4.11 -6.42
N SER A 48 -4.80 4.21 -7.37
CA SER A 48 -5.07 4.77 -8.69
C SER A 48 -4.82 3.66 -9.72
N GLY A 49 -5.90 3.11 -10.28
CA GLY A 49 -5.77 1.97 -11.17
C GLY A 49 -5.24 0.76 -10.42
N SER A 50 -4.02 0.37 -10.71
CA SER A 50 -3.33 -0.72 -10.00
C SER A 50 -2.14 -0.22 -9.17
N THR A 51 -2.04 1.08 -8.98
CA THR A 51 -0.93 1.67 -8.22
C THR A 51 -1.39 2.07 -6.84
N VAL A 52 -0.65 1.66 -5.83
CA VAL A 52 -0.91 2.03 -4.44
C VAL A 52 -0.04 3.22 -4.07
N ASN A 53 -0.69 4.26 -3.57
CA ASN A 53 -0.01 5.48 -3.13
C ASN A 53 -0.09 5.57 -1.62
N ILE A 54 1.05 5.59 -0.96
CA ILE A 54 1.14 5.59 0.50
C ILE A 54 1.12 7.03 0.98
N ILE A 55 0.18 7.34 1.86
CA ILE A 55 0.05 8.70 2.38
C ILE A 55 0.04 8.77 3.90
N GLY A 56 0.02 7.64 4.57
CA GLY A 56 0.04 7.62 6.03
C GLY A 56 0.51 6.29 6.55
N ALA A 57 0.84 6.24 7.83
CA ALA A 57 1.18 4.99 8.50
C ALA A 57 -0.08 4.36 9.07
N GLY A 58 -0.10 3.04 9.13
CA GLY A 58 -1.23 2.29 9.64
C GLY A 58 -1.48 1.05 8.82
N THR A 59 -2.67 0.51 8.93
CA THR A 59 -3.05 -0.70 8.22
C THR A 59 -4.25 -0.42 7.33
N THR A 60 -4.21 -0.93 6.11
CA THR A 60 -5.35 -0.90 5.22
C THR A 60 -5.50 -2.27 4.58
N ASN A 61 -6.71 -2.62 4.19
CA ASN A 61 -6.97 -3.84 3.44
C ASN A 61 -7.15 -3.49 1.97
N ILE A 62 -6.39 -4.16 1.13
CA ILE A 62 -6.50 -3.99 -0.31
C ILE A 62 -7.33 -5.14 -0.85
N THR A 63 -8.42 -4.82 -1.50
CA THR A 63 -9.33 -5.81 -2.06
C THR A 63 -9.19 -5.83 -3.57
N ALA A 64 -8.92 -7.02 -4.10
CA ALA A 64 -8.89 -7.23 -5.55
C ALA A 64 -10.21 -7.86 -5.98
N SER A 65 -10.79 -7.34 -7.03
CA SER A 65 -12.09 -7.79 -7.54
C SER A 65 -12.04 -7.89 -9.05
N GLN A 66 -12.84 -8.80 -9.60
CA GLN A 66 -12.98 -8.93 -11.05
C GLN A 66 -14.42 -9.25 -11.38
N ALA A 67 -14.98 -8.45 -12.27
CA ALA A 67 -16.38 -8.65 -12.69
C ALA A 67 -16.51 -9.87 -13.57
N GLY A 68 -17.70 -10.44 -13.60
CA GLY A 68 -18.04 -11.48 -14.54
C GLY A 68 -18.64 -10.92 -15.82
N ASN A 69 -19.06 -11.82 -16.69
CA ASN A 69 -19.74 -11.46 -17.92
C ASN A 69 -20.69 -12.60 -18.30
N VAL A 70 -21.05 -12.69 -19.58
CA VAL A 70 -22.02 -13.71 -20.01
C VAL A 70 -21.46 -15.12 -19.91
N ASN A 71 -20.14 -15.27 -19.92
CA ASN A 71 -19.48 -16.56 -19.90
C ASN A 71 -18.84 -16.91 -18.56
N TYR A 72 -18.66 -15.92 -17.68
CA TYR A 72 -17.91 -16.09 -16.43
C TYR A 72 -18.67 -15.48 -15.28
N ASN A 73 -18.64 -16.18 -14.16
CA ASN A 73 -19.10 -15.61 -12.90
C ASN A 73 -18.10 -14.57 -12.39
N PRO A 74 -18.54 -13.60 -11.59
CA PRO A 74 -17.58 -12.72 -10.93
C PRO A 74 -16.62 -13.54 -10.08
N ALA A 75 -15.37 -13.13 -10.04
CA ALA A 75 -14.39 -13.77 -9.17
C ALA A 75 -14.69 -13.43 -7.72
N THR A 76 -14.36 -14.37 -6.83
CA THR A 76 -14.40 -14.07 -5.40
C THR A 76 -13.32 -13.05 -5.10
N SER A 77 -13.70 -11.96 -4.43
CA SER A 77 -12.75 -10.93 -4.06
C SER A 77 -11.70 -11.49 -3.11
N VAL A 78 -10.47 -11.03 -3.26
CA VAL A 78 -9.36 -11.42 -2.40
C VAL A 78 -8.85 -10.18 -1.68
N ILE A 79 -8.71 -10.29 -0.37
CA ILE A 79 -8.28 -9.17 0.47
C ILE A 79 -6.90 -9.48 1.01
N GLN A 80 -5.99 -8.51 0.88
CA GLN A 80 -4.65 -8.61 1.47
C GLN A 80 -4.42 -7.40 2.34
N PRO A 81 -3.98 -7.59 3.58
CA PRO A 81 -3.67 -6.46 4.43
C PRO A 81 -2.35 -5.81 3.98
N LEU A 82 -2.31 -4.51 4.08
CA LEU A 82 -1.09 -3.74 3.85
C LEU A 82 -0.75 -2.99 5.12
N LEU A 83 0.42 -3.28 5.67
CA LEU A 83 0.93 -2.57 6.83
C LEU A 83 1.92 -1.52 6.36
N VAL A 84 1.67 -0.27 6.75
CA VAL A 84 2.60 0.82 6.51
C VAL A 84 3.14 1.26 7.86
N ASN A 85 4.40 0.98 8.08
CA ASN A 85 5.07 1.34 9.33
C ASN A 85 5.37 2.82 9.35
N LYS A 86 5.43 3.37 10.54
CA LYS A 86 5.87 4.74 10.70
C LYS A 86 7.32 4.86 10.26
N ALA A 87 7.63 5.96 9.58
CA ALA A 87 9.01 6.22 9.22
C ALA A 87 9.81 6.54 10.48
N ASN A 88 11.02 6.00 10.54
CA ASN A 88 11.93 6.36 11.61
C ASN A 88 12.43 7.77 11.38
N GLN A 89 12.47 8.53 12.44
CA GLN A 89 13.05 9.85 12.40
C GLN A 89 14.38 9.81 13.12
N THR A 90 15.38 10.36 12.46
CA THR A 90 16.68 10.48 13.07
C THR A 90 16.96 11.96 13.24
N ILE A 91 17.17 12.38 14.47
CA ILE A 91 17.56 13.73 14.76
C ILE A 91 19.07 13.74 14.79
N THR A 92 19.65 14.46 13.85
CA THR A 92 21.09 14.68 13.86
C THR A 92 21.35 16.00 14.55
N PHE A 93 21.95 15.90 15.71
CA PHE A 93 22.22 17.06 16.50
C PHE A 93 23.73 17.20 16.61
N ASN A 94 24.26 18.15 15.90
CA ASN A 94 25.70 18.39 15.95
C ASN A 94 26.09 18.84 17.33
N PRO A 95 27.22 18.36 17.85
CA PRO A 95 27.69 18.83 19.14
C PRO A 95 27.88 20.34 19.09
N LEU A 96 27.43 20.99 20.11
CA LEU A 96 27.66 22.40 20.22
C LEU A 96 29.13 22.63 20.53
N PRO A 97 29.73 23.67 19.95
CA PRO A 97 31.08 23.99 20.34
C PRO A 97 31.14 24.30 21.82
N ASN A 98 32.17 23.83 22.45
CA ASN A 98 32.36 24.17 23.84
C ASN A 98 32.63 25.66 23.95
N LYS A 99 31.91 26.28 24.82
CA LYS A 99 32.10 27.67 25.10
C LYS A 99 32.42 27.81 26.54
N ASN A 100 33.54 28.40 26.77
CA ASN A 100 33.92 28.65 28.12
C ASN A 100 33.16 29.83 28.64
N PHE A 101 32.59 29.62 29.77
CA PHE A 101 31.65 30.57 30.24
C PHE A 101 32.32 31.88 30.55
N GLY A 102 33.50 31.84 31.00
CA GLY A 102 34.19 33.04 31.30
C GLY A 102 34.62 33.85 30.11
N ASN A 103 34.71 33.28 28.95
CA ASN A 103 35.19 34.04 27.85
C ASN A 103 34.13 34.47 26.92
N SER A 104 33.16 33.67 26.70
CA SER A 104 32.17 34.01 25.72
C SER A 104 30.90 33.33 26.08
N PRO A 105 30.15 33.91 26.94
CA PRO A 105 28.87 33.32 27.23
C PRO A 105 28.05 33.29 25.98
N PHE A 106 27.32 32.36 25.84
CA PHE A 106 26.48 32.22 24.66
C PHE A 106 25.06 31.91 25.10
#